data_8c95bdb9d4489ca384c196e2f772eae3
#
_entry.id   8c95bdb9d4489ca384c196e2f772eae3
#
_cell.length_a   1.000
_cell.length_b   1.000
_cell.length_c   1.000
_cell.angle_alpha   90.00
_cell.angle_beta   90.00
_cell.angle_gamma   90.00
#
_symmetry.space_group_name_H-M   'P 1'
#
loop_
_entity.id
_entity.type
_entity.pdbx_description
1 polymer ?
#
loop_
_entity_poly.entity_id
_entity_poly.type
_entity_poly.pdbx_seq_one_letter_code
_entity_poly.pdbx_strand_id
1 'polypeptide(L)'
;ALGLCLAAAVAHGYSNIFVTSPSPDNLRTLFEFVLKGLDVLGYEEVVDWDLQRGTGDYKDTVMRINVFRGHRQTIQYIQPQDHAVLTQAELVVIDEAAAIPLPLVRALLGPYLVLMASTINGYEGTGRSLSLKLLQQLRTNDKGRTLKEVTLREPIRYAPGDQVEAWLNELLCLDATLARLPAHAREGCPHPSACELYMVNRDTLFSYHPASELFLQRLMALYVAS
;
A
#
# COMPACT_ATOMS: atom_id res chain seq x y z
N ALA A 1 -5.67 8.02 8.38
CA ALA A 1 -6.70 8.39 7.39
C ALA A 1 -7.74 7.27 7.21
N LEU A 2 -7.35 6.03 6.80
CA LEU A 2 -8.30 4.94 6.51
C LEU A 2 -9.24 4.61 7.70
N GLY A 3 -8.72 4.54 8.93
CA GLY A 3 -9.57 4.28 10.10
C GLY A 3 -10.68 5.31 10.29
N LEU A 4 -10.40 6.59 10.06
CA LEU A 4 -11.42 7.64 10.11
C LEU A 4 -12.42 7.53 8.95
N CYS A 5 -11.95 7.13 7.76
CA CYS A 5 -12.85 6.85 6.63
C CYS A 5 -13.82 5.70 6.94
N LEU A 6 -13.35 4.66 7.66
CA LEU A 6 -14.19 3.56 8.11
C LEU A 6 -15.25 3.99 9.12
N ALA A 7 -14.89 4.80 10.12
CA ALA A 7 -15.86 5.36 11.06
C ALA A 7 -16.91 6.22 10.35
N ALA A 8 -16.49 7.05 9.39
CA ALA A 8 -17.40 7.82 8.56
C ALA A 8 -18.31 6.92 7.70
N ALA A 9 -17.79 5.82 7.12
CA ALA A 9 -18.58 4.86 6.36
C ALA A 9 -19.67 4.21 7.21
N VAL A 10 -19.33 3.83 8.47
CA VAL A 10 -20.33 3.32 9.45
C VAL A 10 -21.43 4.37 9.68
N ALA A 11 -21.06 5.63 9.93
CA ALA A 11 -22.04 6.70 10.13
C ALA A 11 -22.90 6.99 8.89
N HIS A 12 -22.39 6.67 7.68
CA HIS A 12 -23.14 6.73 6.43
C HIS A 12 -23.95 5.49 6.10
N GLY A 13 -23.98 4.48 6.99
CA GLY A 13 -24.85 3.32 6.88
C GLY A 13 -24.25 2.11 6.16
N TYR A 14 -22.97 2.10 5.80
CA TYR A 14 -22.33 0.90 5.27
C TYR A 14 -22.34 -0.23 6.29
N SER A 15 -22.87 -1.41 5.91
CA SER A 15 -23.15 -2.51 6.84
C SER A 15 -22.10 -3.61 6.83
N ASN A 16 -21.63 -3.98 5.64
CA ASN A 16 -20.69 -5.09 5.45
C ASN A 16 -19.35 -4.56 4.96
N ILE A 17 -18.49 -4.18 5.92
CA ILE A 17 -17.18 -3.60 5.66
C ILE A 17 -16.10 -4.63 5.94
N PHE A 18 -15.22 -4.85 4.98
CA PHE A 18 -14.08 -5.75 5.12
C PHE A 18 -12.77 -4.98 5.03
N VAL A 19 -11.81 -5.39 5.86
CA VAL A 19 -10.46 -4.81 5.88
C VAL A 19 -9.46 -5.92 5.70
N THR A 20 -8.46 -5.71 4.86
CA THR A 20 -7.37 -6.65 4.64
C THR A 20 -6.02 -5.95 4.59
N SER A 21 -4.98 -6.68 4.93
CA SER A 21 -3.57 -6.26 4.92
C SER A 21 -2.68 -7.50 4.85
N PRO A 22 -1.37 -7.39 4.63
CA PRO A 22 -0.45 -8.53 4.64
C PRO A 22 -0.48 -9.34 5.94
N SER A 23 -0.63 -8.65 7.08
CA SER A 23 -0.77 -9.26 8.41
C SER A 23 -1.83 -8.49 9.22
N PRO A 24 -2.63 -9.17 10.06
CA PRO A 24 -3.62 -8.49 10.91
C PRO A 24 -2.99 -7.48 11.88
N ASP A 25 -1.74 -7.68 12.29
CA ASP A 25 -1.01 -6.75 13.18
C ASP A 25 -0.79 -5.38 12.55
N ASN A 26 -0.69 -5.30 11.22
CA ASN A 26 -0.55 -4.04 10.49
C ASN A 26 -1.77 -3.13 10.66
N LEU A 27 -2.93 -3.71 10.98
CA LEU A 27 -4.19 -2.99 11.14
C LEU A 27 -4.41 -2.41 12.54
N ARG A 28 -3.51 -2.64 13.49
CA ARG A 28 -3.66 -2.14 14.87
C ARG A 28 -3.97 -0.64 14.91
N THR A 29 -3.12 0.16 14.30
CA THR A 29 -3.31 1.62 14.23
C THR A 29 -4.56 2.00 13.45
N LEU A 30 -4.90 1.26 12.39
CA LEU A 30 -6.13 1.50 11.63
C LEU A 30 -7.36 1.34 12.53
N PHE A 31 -7.47 0.22 13.25
CA PHE A 31 -8.58 -0.03 14.16
C PHE A 31 -8.62 0.96 15.34
N GLU A 32 -7.47 1.35 15.90
CA GLU A 32 -7.42 2.42 16.92
C GLU A 32 -8.05 3.73 16.41
N PHE A 33 -7.80 4.09 15.14
CA PHE A 33 -8.43 5.27 14.55
C PHE A 33 -9.90 5.07 14.18
N VAL A 34 -10.35 3.86 13.91
CA VAL A 34 -11.79 3.56 13.79
C VAL A 34 -12.49 3.86 15.12
N LEU A 35 -11.96 3.35 16.23
CA LEU A 35 -12.54 3.54 17.55
C LEU A 35 -12.58 5.02 17.94
N LYS A 36 -11.48 5.75 17.74
CA LYS A 36 -11.44 7.20 17.95
C LYS A 36 -12.47 7.94 17.09
N GLY A 37 -12.64 7.49 15.84
CA GLY A 37 -13.64 8.07 14.96
C GLY A 37 -15.07 7.81 15.41
N LEU A 38 -15.37 6.61 15.91
CA LEU A 38 -16.68 6.25 16.48
C LEU A 38 -16.96 7.08 17.75
N ASP A 39 -15.97 7.22 18.63
CA ASP A 39 -16.07 8.05 19.83
C ASP A 39 -16.40 9.52 19.49
N VAL A 40 -15.67 10.14 18.55
CA VAL A 40 -15.94 11.51 18.08
C VAL A 40 -17.34 11.64 17.47
N LEU A 41 -17.86 10.58 16.85
CA LEU A 41 -19.23 10.54 16.31
C LEU A 41 -20.30 10.23 17.37
N GLY A 42 -19.89 10.10 18.64
CA GLY A 42 -20.79 9.87 19.77
C GLY A 42 -21.33 8.44 19.85
N TYR A 43 -20.58 7.46 19.37
CA TYR A 43 -20.87 6.03 19.58
C TYR A 43 -20.25 5.57 20.89
N GLU A 44 -21.02 4.89 21.72
CA GLU A 44 -20.59 4.41 23.04
C GLU A 44 -20.21 2.91 22.98
N GLU A 45 -19.06 2.56 23.58
CA GLU A 45 -18.63 1.17 23.72
C GLU A 45 -19.66 0.35 24.52
N VAL A 46 -19.85 -0.91 24.14
CA VAL A 46 -20.82 -1.85 24.74
C VAL A 46 -22.30 -1.52 24.42
N VAL A 47 -22.64 -0.23 24.27
CA VAL A 47 -24.01 0.21 23.92
C VAL A 47 -24.21 0.19 22.40
N ASP A 48 -23.35 0.88 21.68
CA ASP A 48 -23.45 1.03 20.22
C ASP A 48 -22.52 0.11 19.44
N TRP A 49 -21.42 -0.34 20.05
CA TRP A 49 -20.46 -1.25 19.39
C TRP A 49 -19.71 -2.14 20.38
N ASP A 50 -19.20 -3.26 19.87
CA ASP A 50 -18.31 -4.18 20.58
C ASP A 50 -17.12 -4.61 19.72
N LEU A 51 -16.09 -5.18 20.37
CA LEU A 51 -14.87 -5.68 19.74
C LEU A 51 -14.79 -7.20 19.82
N GLN A 52 -14.36 -7.82 18.74
CA GLN A 52 -13.87 -9.19 18.73
C GLN A 52 -12.38 -9.19 18.43
N ARG A 53 -11.60 -9.78 19.33
CA ARG A 53 -10.15 -9.97 19.18
C ARG A 53 -9.86 -11.35 18.61
N GLY A 54 -8.66 -11.48 18.06
CA GLY A 54 -8.16 -12.77 17.56
C GLY A 54 -7.89 -13.76 18.68
N THR A 55 -7.45 -14.94 18.31
CA THR A 55 -7.04 -16.02 19.21
C THR A 55 -5.59 -16.42 18.95
N GLY A 56 -4.97 -17.13 19.88
CA GLY A 56 -3.58 -17.57 19.75
C GLY A 56 -2.61 -16.40 19.63
N ASP A 57 -1.82 -16.39 18.58
CA ASP A 57 -0.80 -15.36 18.33
C ASP A 57 -1.38 -13.96 18.10
N TYR A 58 -2.64 -13.88 17.71
CA TYR A 58 -3.37 -12.63 17.43
C TYR A 58 -4.35 -12.21 18.54
N LYS A 59 -4.21 -12.73 19.77
CA LYS A 59 -5.14 -12.47 20.89
C LYS A 59 -5.34 -10.99 21.22
N ASP A 60 -4.34 -10.15 20.94
CA ASP A 60 -4.38 -8.71 21.21
C ASP A 60 -4.81 -7.88 19.98
N THR A 61 -4.98 -8.53 18.82
CA THR A 61 -5.33 -7.88 17.56
C THR A 61 -6.85 -7.84 17.39
N VAL A 62 -7.37 -6.68 17.01
CA VAL A 62 -8.80 -6.53 16.70
C VAL A 62 -9.08 -7.20 15.36
N MET A 63 -10.00 -8.16 15.35
CA MET A 63 -10.40 -8.89 14.14
C MET A 63 -11.74 -8.41 13.60
N ARG A 64 -12.58 -7.86 14.48
CA ARG A 64 -13.92 -7.41 14.10
C ARG A 64 -14.44 -6.35 15.06
N ILE A 65 -15.14 -5.37 14.50
CA ILE A 65 -15.98 -4.42 15.23
C ILE A 65 -17.42 -4.67 14.79
N ASN A 66 -18.32 -4.91 15.74
CA ASN A 66 -19.74 -4.95 15.50
C ASN A 66 -20.33 -3.63 15.95
N VAL A 67 -21.22 -3.05 15.15
CA VAL A 67 -21.93 -1.81 15.47
C VAL A 67 -23.42 -2.08 15.41
N PHE A 68 -24.18 -1.56 16.38
CA PHE A 68 -25.60 -1.88 16.59
C PHE A 68 -26.50 -0.65 16.50
N ARG A 69 -25.95 0.57 16.46
CA ARG A 69 -26.70 1.82 16.45
C ARG A 69 -27.52 1.94 15.16
N GLY A 70 -28.82 1.79 15.28
CA GLY A 70 -29.76 1.84 14.15
C GLY A 70 -29.95 0.51 13.43
N HIS A 71 -28.91 -0.10 12.91
CA HIS A 71 -28.91 -1.43 12.32
C HIS A 71 -27.56 -2.12 12.53
N ARG A 72 -27.50 -3.39 12.24
CA ARG A 72 -26.27 -4.17 12.43
C ARG A 72 -25.26 -3.84 11.32
N GLN A 73 -24.08 -3.39 11.72
CA GLN A 73 -22.96 -3.11 10.83
C GLN A 73 -21.71 -3.85 11.34
N THR A 74 -20.81 -4.21 10.46
CA THR A 74 -19.59 -4.91 10.84
C THR A 74 -18.40 -4.40 10.06
N ILE A 75 -17.28 -4.19 10.76
CA ILE A 75 -15.96 -4.01 10.15
C ILE A 75 -15.15 -5.25 10.49
N GLN A 76 -14.78 -6.06 9.52
CA GLN A 76 -14.16 -7.36 9.75
C GLN A 76 -12.86 -7.49 8.97
N TYR A 77 -11.79 -7.95 9.64
CA TYR A 77 -10.57 -8.38 8.99
C TYR A 77 -10.79 -9.70 8.23
N ILE A 78 -10.22 -9.78 7.04
CA ILE A 78 -10.08 -11.01 6.26
C ILE A 78 -8.64 -11.14 5.77
N GLN A 79 -8.17 -12.36 5.62
CA GLN A 79 -6.90 -12.59 4.93
C GLN A 79 -7.04 -12.28 3.43
N PRO A 80 -5.97 -11.82 2.75
CA PRO A 80 -6.04 -11.52 1.32
C PRO A 80 -6.48 -12.70 0.43
N GLN A 81 -6.28 -13.94 0.91
CA GLN A 81 -6.68 -15.17 0.22
C GLN A 81 -8.18 -15.45 0.32
N ASP A 82 -8.85 -14.92 1.34
CA ASP A 82 -10.25 -15.24 1.67
C ASP A 82 -11.24 -14.37 0.89
N HIS A 83 -10.88 -13.93 -0.31
CA HIS A 83 -11.71 -13.06 -1.15
C HIS A 83 -13.12 -13.62 -1.46
N ALA A 84 -13.33 -14.93 -1.30
CA ALA A 84 -14.64 -15.56 -1.51
C ALA A 84 -15.74 -15.06 -0.54
N VAL A 85 -15.37 -14.56 0.66
CA VAL A 85 -16.32 -14.01 1.63
C VAL A 85 -16.86 -12.63 1.25
N LEU A 86 -16.27 -11.97 0.24
CA LEU A 86 -16.63 -10.61 -0.19
C LEU A 86 -17.91 -10.51 -1.03
N THR A 87 -18.65 -11.60 -1.19
CA THR A 87 -19.90 -11.62 -1.99
C THR A 87 -20.96 -10.64 -1.49
N GLN A 88 -20.95 -10.32 -0.20
CA GLN A 88 -21.88 -9.37 0.44
C GLN A 88 -21.20 -8.06 0.86
N ALA A 89 -19.98 -7.83 0.41
CA ALA A 89 -19.25 -6.62 0.76
C ALA A 89 -19.88 -5.36 0.14
N GLU A 90 -19.96 -4.29 0.90
CA GLU A 90 -20.33 -2.95 0.44
C GLU A 90 -19.09 -2.06 0.34
N LEU A 91 -18.13 -2.26 1.25
CA LEU A 91 -16.85 -1.56 1.28
C LEU A 91 -15.74 -2.54 1.62
N VAL A 92 -14.66 -2.48 0.86
CA VAL A 92 -13.41 -3.21 1.13
C VAL A 92 -12.26 -2.23 1.27
N VAL A 93 -11.52 -2.35 2.35
CA VAL A 93 -10.30 -1.56 2.59
C VAL A 93 -9.09 -2.47 2.46
N ILE A 94 -8.14 -2.10 1.62
CA ILE A 94 -6.89 -2.82 1.41
C ILE A 94 -5.75 -1.91 1.90
N ASP A 95 -5.19 -2.23 3.05
CA ASP A 95 -4.05 -1.49 3.59
C ASP A 95 -2.73 -2.18 3.21
N GLU A 96 -1.68 -1.39 3.00
CA GLU A 96 -0.38 -1.86 2.53
C GLU A 96 -0.47 -2.73 1.25
N ALA A 97 -1.31 -2.32 0.30
CA ALA A 97 -1.63 -3.09 -0.90
C ALA A 97 -0.39 -3.51 -1.73
N ALA A 98 0.70 -2.74 -1.67
CA ALA A 98 1.94 -3.05 -2.36
C ALA A 98 2.69 -4.26 -1.78
N ALA A 99 2.44 -4.63 -0.53
CA ALA A 99 3.02 -5.81 0.11
C ALA A 99 2.17 -7.08 -0.10
N ILE A 100 0.98 -6.95 -0.70
CA ILE A 100 0.11 -8.07 -1.05
C ILE A 100 0.41 -8.50 -2.51
N PRO A 101 0.54 -9.79 -2.81
CA PRO A 101 0.74 -10.26 -4.18
C PRO A 101 -0.35 -9.76 -5.13
N LEU A 102 0.04 -9.23 -6.29
CA LEU A 102 -0.86 -8.61 -7.26
C LEU A 102 -2.07 -9.47 -7.68
N PRO A 103 -1.96 -10.80 -7.87
CA PRO A 103 -3.12 -11.64 -8.16
C PRO A 103 -4.17 -11.62 -7.04
N LEU A 104 -3.74 -11.56 -5.76
CA LEU A 104 -4.64 -11.48 -4.61
C LEU A 104 -5.33 -10.12 -4.54
N VAL A 105 -4.57 -9.02 -4.74
CA VAL A 105 -5.17 -7.67 -4.80
C VAL A 105 -6.25 -7.61 -5.90
N ARG A 106 -6.00 -8.22 -7.06
CA ARG A 106 -7.01 -8.30 -8.13
C ARG A 106 -8.25 -9.09 -7.72
N ALA A 107 -8.08 -10.20 -7.02
CA ALA A 107 -9.20 -11.02 -6.53
C ALA A 107 -10.05 -10.30 -5.47
N LEU A 108 -9.45 -9.35 -4.75
CA LEU A 108 -10.15 -8.49 -3.79
C LEU A 108 -10.96 -7.36 -4.43
N LEU A 109 -10.81 -7.12 -5.74
CA LEU A 109 -11.57 -6.09 -6.45
C LEU A 109 -12.92 -6.66 -6.92
N GLY A 110 -14.02 -6.12 -6.39
CA GLY A 110 -15.38 -6.54 -6.68
C GLY A 110 -16.33 -5.38 -7.03
N PRO A 111 -17.63 -5.61 -7.17
CA PRO A 111 -18.64 -4.60 -7.49
C PRO A 111 -19.03 -3.72 -6.29
N TYR A 112 -18.15 -3.48 -5.36
CA TYR A 112 -18.28 -2.69 -4.14
C TYR A 112 -17.27 -1.54 -4.14
N LEU A 113 -17.42 -0.61 -3.20
CA LEU A 113 -16.45 0.46 -3.00
C LEU A 113 -15.13 -0.13 -2.46
N VAL A 114 -14.00 0.29 -3.04
CA VAL A 114 -12.69 -0.14 -2.58
C VAL A 114 -11.87 1.10 -2.20
N LEU A 115 -11.37 1.11 -0.96
CA LEU A 115 -10.35 2.06 -0.51
C LEU A 115 -9.02 1.31 -0.39
N MET A 116 -8.03 1.77 -1.14
CA MET A 116 -6.72 1.13 -1.16
C MET A 116 -5.65 2.11 -0.71
N ALA A 117 -4.80 1.70 0.23
CA ALA A 117 -3.63 2.46 0.63
C ALA A 117 -2.36 1.68 0.32
N SER A 118 -1.34 2.42 -0.08
CA SER A 118 -0.01 1.88 -0.34
C SER A 118 1.04 2.96 -0.16
N THR A 119 2.21 2.59 0.32
CA THR A 119 3.38 3.46 0.28
C THR A 119 3.94 3.51 -1.13
N ILE A 120 4.35 4.70 -1.57
CA ILE A 120 4.98 4.89 -2.89
C ILE A 120 6.49 4.61 -2.78
N ASN A 121 7.11 5.10 -1.70
CA ASN A 121 8.53 4.93 -1.41
C ASN A 121 8.66 4.05 -0.17
N GLY A 122 8.56 2.73 -0.32
CA GLY A 122 8.70 1.77 0.79
C GLY A 122 10.13 1.24 0.90
N TYR A 123 10.56 0.90 2.12
CA TYR A 123 11.85 0.24 2.39
C TYR A 123 11.91 -1.17 1.79
N GLU A 124 10.78 -1.75 1.50
CA GLU A 124 10.67 -3.05 0.85
C GLU A 124 10.68 -2.82 -0.67
N GLY A 125 11.81 -3.12 -1.33
CA GLY A 125 12.04 -2.88 -2.77
C GLY A 125 10.98 -3.47 -3.71
N THR A 126 10.14 -4.38 -3.22
CA THR A 126 8.97 -4.95 -3.93
C THR A 126 7.79 -3.99 -4.02
N GLY A 127 7.62 -3.08 -3.05
CA GLY A 127 6.44 -2.21 -2.96
C GLY A 127 6.29 -1.24 -4.11
N ARG A 128 7.38 -0.62 -4.57
CA ARG A 128 7.32 0.44 -5.60
C ARG A 128 6.95 -0.10 -6.98
N SER A 129 7.59 -1.19 -7.42
CA SER A 129 7.29 -1.78 -8.73
C SER A 129 5.88 -2.38 -8.78
N LEU A 130 5.44 -3.02 -7.69
CA LEU A 130 4.08 -3.55 -7.55
C LEU A 130 3.04 -2.43 -7.51
N SER A 131 3.27 -1.34 -6.77
CA SER A 131 2.38 -0.17 -6.73
C SER A 131 2.25 0.45 -8.12
N LEU A 132 3.34 0.66 -8.84
CA LEU A 132 3.30 1.23 -10.19
C LEU A 132 2.58 0.30 -11.18
N LYS A 133 2.87 -1.00 -11.16
CA LYS A 133 2.19 -2.00 -12.01
C LYS A 133 0.70 -2.11 -11.67
N LEU A 134 0.35 -2.10 -10.38
CA LEU A 134 -1.04 -2.13 -9.93
C LEU A 134 -1.80 -0.88 -10.41
N LEU A 135 -1.26 0.31 -10.15
CA LEU A 135 -1.88 1.58 -10.57
C LEU A 135 -2.03 1.66 -12.09
N GLN A 136 -1.00 1.26 -12.84
CA GLN A 136 -1.05 1.22 -14.30
C GLN A 136 -2.15 0.28 -14.81
N GLN A 137 -2.32 -0.89 -14.17
CA GLN A 137 -3.37 -1.84 -14.53
C GLN A 137 -4.77 -1.36 -14.13
N LEU A 138 -4.90 -0.68 -12.99
CA LEU A 138 -6.17 -0.08 -12.58
C LEU A 138 -6.59 1.04 -13.52
N ARG A 139 -5.64 1.83 -14.04
CA ARG A 139 -5.89 2.88 -15.03
C ARG A 139 -6.27 2.33 -16.40
N THR A 140 -5.69 1.18 -16.81
CA THR A 140 -5.94 0.56 -18.12
C THR A 140 -7.17 -0.34 -18.17
N ASN A 141 -7.56 -0.93 -17.03
CA ASN A 141 -8.72 -1.82 -16.92
C ASN A 141 -10.01 -1.06 -16.59
N ASP A 142 -10.31 -0.03 -17.37
CA ASP A 142 -11.50 0.84 -17.22
C ASP A 142 -12.80 0.11 -17.63
N LYS A 143 -13.18 -0.93 -16.87
CA LYS A 143 -14.47 -1.62 -17.01
C LYS A 143 -15.59 -0.87 -16.29
N GLY A 144 -15.70 0.44 -16.49
CA GLY A 144 -16.76 1.27 -15.90
C GLY A 144 -16.56 1.59 -14.41
N ARG A 145 -15.33 1.48 -13.90
CA ARG A 145 -14.95 1.89 -12.53
C ARG A 145 -14.22 3.21 -12.56
N THR A 146 -14.63 4.15 -11.72
CA THR A 146 -13.92 5.42 -11.55
C THR A 146 -12.79 5.25 -10.54
N LEU A 147 -11.54 5.41 -10.98
CA LEU A 147 -10.39 5.46 -10.09
C LEU A 147 -10.15 6.90 -9.65
N LYS A 148 -10.17 7.14 -8.34
CA LYS A 148 -9.76 8.41 -7.73
C LYS A 148 -8.47 8.20 -6.96
N GLU A 149 -7.42 8.88 -7.37
CA GLU A 149 -6.13 8.83 -6.70
C GLU A 149 -5.97 10.04 -5.77
N VAL A 150 -5.51 9.77 -4.54
CA VAL A 150 -5.21 10.79 -3.54
C VAL A 150 -3.81 10.52 -3.01
N THR A 151 -2.96 11.54 -3.04
CA THR A 151 -1.58 11.45 -2.51
C THR A 151 -1.47 12.29 -1.25
N LEU A 152 -1.08 11.66 -0.14
CA LEU A 152 -0.71 12.35 1.09
C LEU A 152 0.76 12.76 0.97
N ARG A 153 1.02 14.07 1.01
CA ARG A 153 2.37 14.62 0.77
C ARG A 153 3.08 15.08 2.04
N GLU A 154 2.33 15.29 3.12
CA GLU A 154 2.92 15.70 4.39
C GLU A 154 3.31 14.47 5.21
N PRO A 155 4.61 14.23 5.43
CA PRO A 155 5.06 13.12 6.26
C PRO A 155 4.70 13.37 7.72
N ILE A 156 4.35 12.30 8.45
CA ILE A 156 4.05 12.39 9.89
C ILE A 156 5.32 12.28 10.73
N ARG A 157 6.33 11.52 10.24
CA ARG A 157 7.56 11.23 10.98
C ARG A 157 8.61 12.33 10.83
N TYR A 158 8.64 13.00 9.70
CA TYR A 158 9.63 14.02 9.33
C TYR A 158 8.96 15.35 9.03
N ALA A 159 9.64 16.44 9.30
CA ALA A 159 9.18 17.75 8.86
C ALA A 159 9.34 17.90 7.34
N PRO A 160 8.53 18.73 6.67
CA PRO A 160 8.74 19.01 5.26
C PRO A 160 10.16 19.52 4.98
N GLY A 161 10.90 18.86 4.10
CA GLY A 161 12.29 19.21 3.77
C GLY A 161 13.33 18.73 4.78
N ASP A 162 13.01 17.73 5.60
CA ASP A 162 13.94 17.13 6.56
C ASP A 162 15.17 16.54 5.84
N GLN A 163 16.36 16.96 6.27
CA GLN A 163 17.61 16.53 5.64
C GLN A 163 17.98 15.08 5.94
N VAL A 164 17.52 14.55 7.11
CA VAL A 164 17.74 13.14 7.48
C VAL A 164 16.88 12.23 6.60
N GLU A 165 15.63 12.60 6.34
CA GLU A 165 14.79 11.87 5.39
C GLU A 165 15.39 11.86 3.99
N ALA A 166 15.86 13.01 3.51
CA ALA A 166 16.50 13.12 2.21
C ALA A 166 17.76 12.24 2.11
N TRP A 167 18.60 12.30 3.13
CA TRP A 167 19.81 11.46 3.21
C TRP A 167 19.47 9.95 3.26
N LEU A 168 18.45 9.56 4.04
CA LEU A 168 18.00 8.16 4.09
C LEU A 168 17.47 7.67 2.74
N ASN A 169 16.71 8.51 2.04
CA ASN A 169 16.21 8.18 0.71
C ASN A 169 17.35 7.97 -0.30
N GLU A 170 18.38 8.81 -0.24
CA GLU A 170 19.57 8.68 -1.08
C GLU A 170 20.37 7.43 -0.72
N LEU A 171 20.66 7.21 0.57
CA LEU A 171 21.43 6.08 1.08
C LEU A 171 20.77 4.72 0.73
N LEU A 172 19.46 4.64 0.85
CA LEU A 172 18.68 3.44 0.58
C LEU A 172 18.19 3.36 -0.88
N CYS A 173 18.57 4.31 -1.73
CA CYS A 173 18.13 4.41 -3.12
C CYS A 173 16.59 4.42 -3.29
N LEU A 174 15.85 4.92 -2.30
CA LEU A 174 14.38 4.94 -2.31
C LEU A 174 13.81 5.94 -3.33
N ASP A 175 14.57 6.96 -3.68
CA ASP A 175 14.26 7.99 -4.68
C ASP A 175 14.79 7.62 -6.08
N ALA A 176 15.52 6.50 -6.21
CA ALA A 176 16.10 6.08 -7.47
C ALA A 176 15.01 5.91 -8.55
N THR A 177 15.12 6.66 -9.63
CA THR A 177 14.19 6.63 -10.77
C THR A 177 14.93 6.30 -12.05
N LEU A 178 14.26 5.59 -12.96
CA LEU A 178 14.82 5.36 -14.29
C LEU A 178 15.03 6.70 -15.00
N ALA A 179 16.26 6.93 -15.42
CA ALA A 179 16.55 8.04 -16.32
C ALA A 179 15.77 7.86 -17.63
N ARG A 180 15.28 8.95 -18.20
CA ARG A 180 14.68 8.89 -19.55
C ARG A 180 15.75 8.42 -20.53
N LEU A 181 15.44 7.35 -21.24
CA LEU A 181 16.30 6.86 -22.30
C LEU A 181 16.49 7.96 -23.36
N PRO A 182 17.71 8.15 -23.88
CA PRO A 182 17.95 9.04 -25.01
C PRO A 182 17.06 8.67 -26.20
N ALA A 183 16.76 9.63 -27.08
CA ALA A 183 15.83 9.42 -28.19
C ALA A 183 16.24 8.21 -29.07
N HIS A 184 17.53 8.05 -29.34
CA HIS A 184 18.06 6.93 -30.14
C HIS A 184 17.89 5.55 -29.47
N ALA A 185 17.82 5.48 -28.14
CA ALA A 185 17.58 4.22 -27.42
C ALA A 185 16.09 3.83 -27.35
N ARG A 186 15.19 4.69 -27.84
CA ARG A 186 13.75 4.39 -27.93
C ARG A 186 13.37 3.70 -29.24
N GLU A 187 14.26 3.67 -30.22
CA GLU A 187 14.02 3.10 -31.56
C GLU A 187 14.14 1.57 -31.61
N GLY A 188 14.51 0.93 -30.48
CA GLY A 188 14.62 -0.51 -30.35
C GLY A 188 15.83 -0.95 -29.52
N CYS A 189 15.93 -2.25 -29.25
CA CYS A 189 17.10 -2.81 -28.59
C CYS A 189 18.28 -2.84 -29.56
N PRO A 190 19.51 -2.47 -29.12
CA PRO A 190 20.69 -2.57 -29.95
C PRO A 190 20.97 -4.04 -30.32
N HIS A 191 21.55 -4.25 -31.52
CA HIS A 191 21.96 -5.59 -31.93
C HIS A 191 23.06 -6.10 -30.95
N PRO A 192 23.09 -7.42 -30.62
CA PRO A 192 24.07 -7.98 -29.68
C PRO A 192 25.53 -7.65 -30.02
N SER A 193 25.88 -7.54 -31.30
CA SER A 193 27.24 -7.15 -31.74
C SER A 193 27.64 -5.72 -31.41
N ALA A 194 26.68 -4.87 -31.10
CA ALA A 194 26.89 -3.49 -30.65
C ALA A 194 26.87 -3.37 -29.12
N CYS A 195 26.79 -4.49 -28.40
CA CYS A 195 26.79 -4.54 -26.96
C CYS A 195 28.08 -5.14 -26.43
N GLU A 196 28.56 -4.61 -25.31
CA GLU A 196 29.69 -5.16 -24.56
C GLU A 196 29.22 -5.64 -23.22
N LEU A 197 29.73 -6.79 -22.79
CA LEU A 197 29.40 -7.38 -21.49
C LEU A 197 30.53 -7.10 -20.50
N TYR A 198 30.19 -6.45 -19.40
CA TYR A 198 31.11 -6.14 -18.31
C TYR A 198 30.69 -6.80 -17.02
N MET A 199 31.66 -7.33 -16.28
CA MET A 199 31.45 -7.76 -14.91
C MET A 199 31.74 -6.59 -13.97
N VAL A 200 30.76 -6.23 -13.14
CA VAL A 200 30.92 -5.16 -12.15
C VAL A 200 31.80 -5.66 -11.01
N ASN A 201 32.88 -4.92 -10.73
CA ASN A 201 33.70 -5.20 -9.56
C ASN A 201 32.97 -4.73 -8.29
N ARG A 202 32.69 -5.67 -7.38
CA ARG A 202 31.94 -5.43 -6.16
C ARG A 202 32.63 -4.44 -5.23
N ASP A 203 33.96 -4.57 -5.05
CA ASP A 203 34.72 -3.74 -4.11
C ASP A 203 34.77 -2.29 -4.60
N THR A 204 34.87 -2.10 -5.91
CA THR A 204 34.79 -0.76 -6.52
C THR A 204 33.36 -0.18 -6.40
N LEU A 205 32.33 -1.02 -6.56
CA LEU A 205 30.95 -0.57 -6.44
C LEU A 205 30.63 -0.02 -5.04
N PHE A 206 31.18 -0.63 -3.99
CA PHE A 206 30.98 -0.22 -2.59
C PHE A 206 32.16 0.57 -2.01
N SER A 207 32.92 1.28 -2.86
CA SER A 207 34.09 2.06 -2.45
C SER A 207 33.76 3.46 -1.90
N TYR A 208 32.49 3.82 -1.76
CA TYR A 208 32.04 5.17 -1.36
C TYR A 208 32.51 6.30 -2.28
N HIS A 209 32.86 5.97 -3.51
CA HIS A 209 33.23 6.97 -4.51
C HIS A 209 31.97 7.51 -5.20
N PRO A 210 31.84 8.84 -5.46
CA PRO A 210 30.62 9.42 -6.05
C PRO A 210 30.16 8.76 -7.37
N ALA A 211 31.10 8.33 -8.22
CA ALA A 211 30.76 7.63 -9.47
C ALA A 211 30.17 6.24 -9.21
N SER A 212 30.64 5.54 -8.16
CA SER A 212 30.11 4.23 -7.76
C SER A 212 28.71 4.38 -7.16
N GLU A 213 28.47 5.38 -6.33
CA GLU A 213 27.15 5.70 -5.77
C GLU A 213 26.13 6.00 -6.87
N LEU A 214 26.50 6.85 -7.84
CA LEU A 214 25.63 7.16 -8.97
C LEU A 214 25.32 5.91 -9.82
N PHE A 215 26.31 5.05 -10.02
CA PHE A 215 26.12 3.79 -10.74
C PHE A 215 25.19 2.84 -9.97
N LEU A 216 25.37 2.71 -8.65
CA LEU A 216 24.52 1.91 -7.77
C LEU A 216 23.08 2.39 -7.80
N GLN A 217 22.83 3.70 -7.71
CA GLN A 217 21.48 4.26 -7.83
C GLN A 217 20.82 3.91 -9.17
N ARG A 218 21.56 3.98 -10.28
CA ARG A 218 21.04 3.61 -11.61
C ARG A 218 20.74 2.11 -11.70
N LEU A 219 21.61 1.28 -11.13
CA LEU A 219 21.42 -0.17 -11.05
C LEU A 219 20.16 -0.52 -10.25
N MET A 220 20.01 0.12 -9.08
CA MET A 220 18.82 -0.07 -8.24
C MET A 220 17.54 0.43 -8.91
N ALA A 221 17.58 1.56 -9.60
CA ALA A 221 16.44 2.05 -10.37
C ALA A 221 15.99 1.06 -11.46
N LEU A 222 16.94 0.44 -12.14
CA LEU A 222 16.66 -0.59 -13.14
C LEU A 222 16.09 -1.86 -12.51
N TYR A 223 16.69 -2.32 -11.41
CA TYR A 223 16.25 -3.50 -10.68
C TYR A 223 14.82 -3.36 -10.15
N VAL A 224 14.47 -2.19 -9.60
CA VAL A 224 13.12 -1.92 -9.08
C VAL A 224 12.08 -1.81 -10.20
N ALA A 225 12.49 -1.40 -11.41
CA ALA A 225 11.59 -1.23 -12.55
C ALA A 225 11.36 -2.51 -13.37
N SER A 226 12.21 -3.51 -13.20
CA SER A 226 12.11 -4.80 -13.91
C SER A 226 11.10 -5.74 -13.24
#